data_461dcc6e836c5ad78fba066e21412d2b
#
_entry.id   461dcc6e836c5ad78fba066e21412d2b
#
_cell.length_a   1.000
_cell.length_b   1.000
_cell.length_c   1.000
_cell.angle_alpha   90.00
_cell.angle_beta   90.00
_cell.angle_gamma   90.00
#
_symmetry.space_group_name_H-M   'P 1'
#
loop_
_entity.id
_entity.type
_entity.pdbx_description
1 polymer ?
#
loop_
_entity_poly.entity_id
_entity_poly.type
_entity_poly.pdbx_seq_one_letter_code
_entity_poly.pdbx_strand_id
1 'polypeptide(L)'
;MENLYKKYQQSSCVCTDSRNLTPDCLFVCLKGANFDGNKFAAEVLEQGAKYVITENKDLQDNPRAVVVDDALKTLQQLAHYHRQQLKMPVIGITGTNGKTTTKELINAVLSTTYKTACTKGNLNNHIGVPLTLLSIQPTDEMAIVEMGANHVGEIADLCAIADPDYGLITNIGVAHIEGFGSKENIIQTKKALYRHVIAQGGTIFVNETDNVLRNGLSYDNVMYYGQDAEDQIVSMNPYLTIRVGTETVETHLTGSYNIWNFMAAAAVGRFFQIPDNVIAKALGNYVPSNHRSQVDCIGSNVIISDYYNANLTSMTA
;
A
#
# COMPACT_ATOMS: atom_id res chain seq x y z
N MET A 1 -18.86 -5.82 17.37
CA MET A 1 -17.70 -5.01 16.90
C MET A 1 -17.41 -3.80 17.82
N GLU A 2 -18.40 -3.03 18.27
CA GLU A 2 -18.18 -1.83 19.11
C GLU A 2 -17.35 -2.07 20.39
N ASN A 3 -17.58 -3.15 21.12
CA ASN A 3 -16.80 -3.46 22.32
C ASN A 3 -15.33 -3.78 22.00
N LEU A 4 -15.06 -4.44 20.89
CA LEU A 4 -13.70 -4.71 20.43
C LEU A 4 -13.03 -3.41 19.97
N TYR A 5 -13.77 -2.54 19.27
CA TYR A 5 -13.26 -1.25 18.85
C TYR A 5 -12.86 -0.35 20.03
N LYS A 6 -13.64 -0.36 21.12
CA LYS A 6 -13.24 0.34 22.37
C LYS A 6 -11.94 -0.21 22.96
N LYS A 7 -11.74 -1.52 22.92
CA LYS A 7 -10.47 -2.13 23.37
C LYS A 7 -9.30 -1.73 22.46
N TYR A 8 -9.50 -1.71 21.13
CA TYR A 8 -8.52 -1.19 20.17
C TYR A 8 -8.16 0.27 20.47
N GLN A 9 -9.14 1.16 20.67
CA GLN A 9 -8.90 2.58 20.99
C GLN A 9 -8.14 2.80 22.31
N GLN A 10 -8.22 1.87 23.24
CA GLN A 10 -7.50 1.91 24.51
C GLN A 10 -6.08 1.32 24.41
N SER A 11 -5.75 0.71 23.28
CA SER A 11 -4.44 0.07 23.05
C SER A 11 -3.49 1.04 22.36
N SER A 12 -2.19 0.84 22.55
CA SER A 12 -1.14 1.66 21.93
C SER A 12 -1.05 1.44 20.41
N CYS A 13 -1.25 0.18 19.98
CA CYS A 13 -1.22 -0.25 18.58
C CYS A 13 -1.82 -1.67 18.46
N VAL A 14 -1.86 -2.20 17.25
CA VAL A 14 -2.17 -3.60 16.96
C VAL A 14 -0.88 -4.36 16.63
N CYS A 15 -0.62 -5.48 17.29
CA CYS A 15 0.52 -6.36 17.09
C CYS A 15 0.10 -7.76 16.67
N THR A 16 0.90 -8.41 15.83
CA THR A 16 0.71 -9.81 15.39
C THR A 16 1.97 -10.66 15.55
N ASP A 17 3.11 -10.06 15.90
CA ASP A 17 4.40 -10.74 16.10
C ASP A 17 4.80 -10.64 17.58
N SER A 18 4.77 -11.77 18.30
CA SER A 18 5.11 -11.84 19.73
C SER A 18 6.58 -11.55 20.04
N ARG A 19 7.47 -11.64 19.05
CA ARG A 19 8.90 -11.32 19.21
C ARG A 19 9.17 -9.81 19.27
N ASN A 20 8.23 -9.00 18.74
CA ASN A 20 8.30 -7.54 18.71
C ASN A 20 7.06 -6.94 19.36
N LEU A 21 6.75 -7.41 20.58
CA LEU A 21 5.58 -6.95 21.30
C LEU A 21 5.76 -5.49 21.76
N THR A 22 4.80 -4.66 21.40
CA THR A 22 4.73 -3.28 21.89
C THR A 22 3.91 -3.26 23.19
N PRO A 23 4.36 -2.61 24.26
CA PRO A 23 3.57 -2.47 25.49
C PRO A 23 2.19 -1.86 25.23
N ASP A 24 1.20 -2.34 25.97
CA ASP A 24 -0.20 -1.92 25.88
C ASP A 24 -0.86 -2.15 24.50
N CYS A 25 -0.31 -3.00 23.64
CA CYS A 25 -0.90 -3.31 22.34
C CYS A 25 -2.17 -4.17 22.47
N LEU A 26 -2.99 -4.17 21.40
CA LEU A 26 -3.96 -5.20 21.11
C LEU A 26 -3.27 -6.27 20.27
N PHE A 27 -3.00 -7.43 20.85
CA PHE A 27 -2.32 -8.52 20.15
C PHE A 27 -3.34 -9.41 19.43
N VAL A 28 -3.08 -9.78 18.18
CA VAL A 28 -3.94 -10.67 17.39
C VAL A 28 -3.23 -11.99 17.15
N CYS A 29 -3.78 -13.06 17.67
CA CYS A 29 -3.25 -14.42 17.56
C CYS A 29 -3.58 -15.04 16.20
N LEU A 30 -2.76 -14.77 15.19
CA LEU A 30 -2.94 -15.31 13.86
C LEU A 30 -2.40 -16.73 13.75
N LYS A 31 -3.01 -17.53 12.86
CA LYS A 31 -2.52 -18.85 12.44
C LYS A 31 -1.89 -18.76 11.05
N GLY A 32 -0.77 -19.42 10.87
CA GLY A 32 -0.14 -19.67 9.58
C GLY A 32 0.09 -21.16 9.36
N ALA A 33 0.62 -21.54 8.21
CA ALA A 33 0.84 -22.95 7.86
C ALA A 33 1.73 -23.70 8.89
N ASN A 34 2.71 -23.01 9.47
CA ASN A 34 3.69 -23.59 10.40
C ASN A 34 3.69 -22.92 11.80
N PHE A 35 2.72 -22.06 12.07
CA PHE A 35 2.68 -21.24 13.28
C PHE A 35 1.24 -21.06 13.79
N ASP A 36 1.05 -21.15 15.10
CA ASP A 36 -0.22 -20.87 15.75
C ASP A 36 -0.01 -19.88 16.90
N GLY A 37 -0.38 -18.61 16.64
CA GLY A 37 -0.29 -17.52 17.59
C GLY A 37 -1.13 -17.69 18.84
N ASN A 38 -2.20 -18.51 18.79
CA ASN A 38 -3.08 -18.76 19.93
C ASN A 38 -2.37 -19.45 21.11
N LYS A 39 -1.30 -20.19 20.84
CA LYS A 39 -0.45 -20.82 21.88
C LYS A 39 0.26 -19.80 22.77
N PHE A 40 0.44 -18.59 22.28
CA PHE A 40 1.14 -17.50 22.99
C PHE A 40 0.17 -16.49 23.62
N ALA A 41 -1.14 -16.70 23.50
CA ALA A 41 -2.14 -15.72 23.96
C ALA A 41 -2.03 -15.34 25.45
N ALA A 42 -1.79 -16.31 26.33
CA ALA A 42 -1.57 -16.03 27.76
C ALA A 42 -0.22 -15.33 28.00
N GLU A 43 0.84 -15.81 27.34
CA GLU A 43 2.20 -15.29 27.48
C GLU A 43 2.28 -13.81 27.05
N VAL A 44 1.71 -13.43 25.92
CA VAL A 44 1.73 -12.03 25.44
C VAL A 44 0.98 -11.08 26.38
N LEU A 45 -0.05 -11.57 27.09
CA LEU A 45 -0.74 -10.81 28.13
C LEU A 45 0.18 -10.58 29.35
N GLU A 46 1.00 -11.55 29.74
CA GLU A 46 1.98 -11.44 30.80
C GLU A 46 3.15 -10.52 30.40
N GLN A 47 3.54 -10.55 29.12
CA GLN A 47 4.59 -9.70 28.55
C GLN A 47 4.17 -8.24 28.32
N GLY A 48 2.91 -7.87 28.57
CA GLY A 48 2.47 -6.48 28.56
C GLY A 48 1.51 -6.10 27.42
N ALA A 49 0.98 -7.05 26.64
CA ALA A 49 -0.16 -6.77 25.79
C ALA A 49 -1.37 -6.36 26.64
N LYS A 50 -2.08 -5.32 26.27
CA LYS A 50 -3.26 -4.85 27.00
C LYS A 50 -4.45 -5.77 26.79
N TYR A 51 -4.66 -6.18 25.55
CA TYR A 51 -5.71 -7.11 25.15
C TYR A 51 -5.17 -8.10 24.13
N VAL A 52 -5.85 -9.24 24.01
CA VAL A 52 -5.58 -10.27 23.01
C VAL A 52 -6.85 -10.65 22.25
N ILE A 53 -6.76 -10.79 20.94
CA ILE A 53 -7.77 -11.48 20.12
C ILE A 53 -7.25 -12.88 19.87
N THR A 54 -8.01 -13.91 20.25
CA THR A 54 -7.56 -15.30 20.20
C THR A 54 -8.71 -16.26 19.91
N GLU A 55 -8.40 -17.42 19.35
CA GLU A 55 -9.33 -18.54 19.17
C GLU A 55 -9.22 -19.55 20.33
N ASN A 56 -8.33 -19.28 21.30
CA ASN A 56 -8.15 -20.15 22.48
C ASN A 56 -9.31 -19.96 23.46
N LYS A 57 -10.18 -20.96 23.57
CA LYS A 57 -11.36 -20.98 24.43
C LYS A 57 -11.04 -21.03 25.92
N ASP A 58 -9.82 -21.46 26.30
CA ASP A 58 -9.42 -21.50 27.70
C ASP A 58 -9.29 -20.09 28.32
N LEU A 59 -9.23 -19.05 27.48
CA LEU A 59 -9.19 -17.66 27.91
C LEU A 59 -10.56 -16.97 27.92
N GLN A 60 -11.68 -17.72 27.81
CA GLN A 60 -13.02 -17.18 27.72
C GLN A 60 -13.40 -16.26 28.91
N ASP A 61 -12.94 -16.58 30.10
CA ASP A 61 -13.23 -15.81 31.32
C ASP A 61 -12.20 -14.72 31.61
N ASN A 62 -11.18 -14.56 30.78
CA ASN A 62 -10.18 -13.51 30.95
C ASN A 62 -10.69 -12.18 30.39
N PRO A 63 -10.89 -11.11 31.19
CA PRO A 63 -11.43 -9.83 30.72
C PRO A 63 -10.54 -9.11 29.70
N ARG A 64 -9.25 -9.52 29.61
CA ARG A 64 -8.28 -8.99 28.64
C ARG A 64 -8.27 -9.80 27.35
N ALA A 65 -8.94 -10.95 27.28
CA ALA A 65 -9.06 -11.74 26.07
C ALA A 65 -10.38 -11.45 25.35
N VAL A 66 -10.33 -11.43 24.02
CA VAL A 66 -11.48 -11.46 23.13
C VAL A 66 -11.41 -12.77 22.36
N VAL A 67 -12.18 -13.75 22.85
CA VAL A 67 -12.22 -15.07 22.23
C VAL A 67 -13.15 -15.03 21.03
N VAL A 68 -12.67 -15.49 19.89
CA VAL A 68 -13.35 -15.45 18.59
C VAL A 68 -13.19 -16.78 17.86
N ASP A 69 -14.04 -17.01 16.85
CA ASP A 69 -13.93 -18.22 16.01
C ASP A 69 -12.83 -18.11 14.95
N ASP A 70 -12.50 -16.89 14.50
CA ASP A 70 -11.51 -16.60 13.46
C ASP A 70 -10.83 -15.24 13.76
N ALA A 71 -9.58 -15.30 14.18
CA ALA A 71 -8.82 -14.12 14.55
C ALA A 71 -8.46 -13.25 13.35
N LEU A 72 -8.18 -13.85 12.18
CA LEU A 72 -7.89 -13.11 10.95
C LEU A 72 -9.11 -12.34 10.45
N LYS A 73 -10.24 -13.00 10.36
CA LYS A 73 -11.51 -12.37 9.97
C LYS A 73 -11.90 -11.25 10.93
N THR A 74 -11.64 -11.45 12.22
CA THR A 74 -11.90 -10.43 13.25
C THR A 74 -10.99 -9.22 13.07
N LEU A 75 -9.69 -9.42 12.77
CA LEU A 75 -8.76 -8.34 12.45
C LEU A 75 -9.25 -7.52 11.23
N GLN A 76 -9.67 -8.19 10.17
CA GLN A 76 -10.19 -7.57 8.94
C GLN A 76 -11.48 -6.77 9.21
N GLN A 77 -12.39 -7.33 9.98
CA GLN A 77 -13.63 -6.66 10.37
C GLN A 77 -13.37 -5.44 11.27
N LEU A 78 -12.42 -5.54 12.19
CA LEU A 78 -12.00 -4.42 13.04
C LEU A 78 -11.39 -3.30 12.20
N ALA A 79 -10.54 -3.63 11.24
CA ALA A 79 -9.92 -2.69 10.34
C ALA A 79 -10.96 -1.98 9.43
N HIS A 80 -11.90 -2.74 8.86
CA HIS A 80 -12.99 -2.15 8.08
C HIS A 80 -13.89 -1.25 8.96
N TYR A 81 -14.23 -1.69 10.17
CA TYR A 81 -15.00 -0.87 11.11
C TYR A 81 -14.27 0.42 11.45
N HIS A 82 -12.94 0.37 11.68
CA HIS A 82 -12.12 1.56 11.89
C HIS A 82 -12.12 2.46 10.66
N ARG A 83 -11.96 1.91 9.44
CA ARG A 83 -12.04 2.67 8.19
C ARG A 83 -13.36 3.47 8.07
N GLN A 84 -14.47 2.88 8.47
CA GLN A 84 -15.78 3.54 8.46
C GLN A 84 -15.88 4.72 9.44
N GLN A 85 -15.04 4.77 10.48
CA GLN A 85 -14.98 5.91 11.41
C GLN A 85 -14.07 7.04 10.91
N LEU A 86 -13.22 6.76 9.91
CA LEU A 86 -12.30 7.73 9.32
C LEU A 86 -13.00 8.53 8.22
N LYS A 87 -12.77 9.83 8.20
CA LYS A 87 -13.38 10.74 7.22
C LYS A 87 -12.43 11.16 6.10
N MET A 88 -11.12 10.92 6.30
CA MET A 88 -10.13 11.29 5.30
C MET A 88 -10.20 10.38 4.07
N PRO A 89 -9.78 10.87 2.91
CA PRO A 89 -9.69 10.09 1.68
C PRO A 89 -8.62 9.01 1.77
N VAL A 90 -8.92 7.85 1.16
CA VAL A 90 -8.02 6.70 1.05
C VAL A 90 -7.70 6.44 -0.41
N ILE A 91 -6.41 6.44 -0.75
CA ILE A 91 -5.90 6.09 -2.08
C ILE A 91 -5.46 4.64 -2.07
N GLY A 92 -6.17 3.78 -2.79
CA GLY A 92 -5.78 2.40 -3.03
C GLY A 92 -4.80 2.29 -4.20
N ILE A 93 -3.71 1.55 -4.01
CA ILE A 93 -2.70 1.33 -5.04
C ILE A 93 -2.47 -0.16 -5.24
N THR A 94 -2.60 -0.63 -6.48
CA THR A 94 -2.20 -1.98 -6.89
C THR A 94 -1.42 -1.96 -8.20
N GLY A 95 -1.00 -3.11 -8.67
CA GLY A 95 -0.27 -3.28 -9.93
C GLY A 95 0.65 -4.49 -9.89
N THR A 96 1.29 -4.80 -11.00
CA THR A 96 2.30 -5.85 -11.04
C THR A 96 3.63 -5.34 -10.48
N ASN A 97 4.19 -4.32 -11.07
CA ASN A 97 5.45 -3.69 -10.68
C ASN A 97 5.23 -2.23 -10.26
N GLY A 98 6.18 -1.65 -9.53
CA GLY A 98 6.18 -0.22 -9.17
C GLY A 98 5.24 0.20 -8.04
N LYS A 99 4.41 -0.68 -7.48
CA LYS A 99 3.45 -0.34 -6.40
C LYS A 99 4.09 0.42 -5.24
N THR A 100 5.11 -0.16 -4.63
CA THR A 100 5.77 0.41 -3.46
C THR A 100 6.47 1.72 -3.81
N THR A 101 7.18 1.78 -4.93
CA THR A 101 7.84 3.01 -5.39
C THR A 101 6.81 4.11 -5.65
N THR A 102 5.72 3.81 -6.38
CA THR A 102 4.64 4.78 -6.63
C THR A 102 4.00 5.25 -5.32
N LYS A 103 3.72 4.32 -4.40
CA LYS A 103 3.19 4.62 -3.07
C LYS A 103 4.10 5.59 -2.29
N GLU A 104 5.41 5.31 -2.25
CA GLU A 104 6.39 6.16 -1.57
C GLU A 104 6.49 7.55 -2.21
N LEU A 105 6.51 7.62 -3.55
CA LEU A 105 6.54 8.89 -4.27
C LEU A 105 5.26 9.71 -4.05
N ILE A 106 4.08 9.08 -4.10
CA ILE A 106 2.81 9.73 -3.78
C ILE A 106 2.84 10.24 -2.34
N ASN A 107 3.30 9.41 -1.39
CA ASN A 107 3.43 9.83 -0.01
C ASN A 107 4.39 11.01 0.15
N ALA A 108 5.53 11.01 -0.51
CA ALA A 108 6.48 12.13 -0.48
C ALA A 108 5.85 13.44 -0.99
N VAL A 109 5.07 13.37 -2.07
CA VAL A 109 4.37 14.52 -2.63
C VAL A 109 3.25 15.00 -1.70
N LEU A 110 2.35 14.12 -1.29
CA LEU A 110 1.19 14.49 -0.47
C LEU A 110 1.59 14.99 0.93
N SER A 111 2.66 14.43 1.52
CA SER A 111 3.18 14.84 2.83
C SER A 111 3.73 16.27 2.86
N THR A 112 3.90 16.92 1.71
CA THR A 112 4.27 18.34 1.66
C THR A 112 3.13 19.27 2.12
N THR A 113 1.90 18.78 2.06
CA THR A 113 0.70 19.58 2.31
C THR A 113 -0.23 18.95 3.35
N TYR A 114 -0.29 17.62 3.40
CA TYR A 114 -1.21 16.86 4.23
C TYR A 114 -0.45 15.99 5.23
N LYS A 115 -1.05 15.74 6.39
CA LYS A 115 -0.59 14.69 7.29
C LYS A 115 -1.03 13.34 6.76
N THR A 116 -0.09 12.55 6.25
CA THR A 116 -0.39 11.30 5.54
C THR A 116 -0.13 10.07 6.40
N ALA A 117 -1.01 9.08 6.30
CA ALA A 117 -0.75 7.70 6.69
C ALA A 117 -0.46 6.85 5.43
N CYS A 118 0.53 5.97 5.50
CA CYS A 118 0.96 5.19 4.34
C CYS A 118 1.30 3.75 4.74
N THR A 119 0.99 2.78 3.88
CA THR A 119 1.43 1.38 4.05
C THR A 119 2.93 1.31 4.28
N LYS A 120 3.34 0.74 5.40
CA LYS A 120 4.75 0.53 5.75
C LYS A 120 5.28 -0.76 5.13
N GLY A 121 6.48 -0.69 4.56
CA GLY A 121 7.14 -1.85 3.96
C GLY A 121 6.24 -2.54 2.92
N ASN A 122 6.01 -3.84 3.13
CA ASN A 122 5.21 -4.72 2.28
C ASN A 122 3.89 -5.18 2.94
N LEU A 123 3.32 -4.39 3.85
CA LEU A 123 2.05 -4.70 4.53
C LEU A 123 0.85 -4.52 3.59
N ASN A 124 0.84 -5.25 2.48
CA ASN A 124 -0.08 -5.08 1.35
C ASN A 124 -1.00 -6.27 1.07
N ASN A 125 -1.01 -7.27 1.95
CA ASN A 125 -1.83 -8.47 1.84
C ASN A 125 -3.03 -8.47 2.84
N HIS A 126 -3.74 -9.58 2.95
CA HIS A 126 -4.92 -9.79 3.80
C HIS A 126 -4.67 -9.61 5.32
N ILE A 127 -3.41 -9.50 5.77
CA ILE A 127 -3.01 -9.14 7.14
C ILE A 127 -2.47 -7.70 7.16
N GLY A 128 -1.64 -7.35 6.20
CA GLY A 128 -0.94 -6.07 6.15
C GLY A 128 -1.86 -4.88 5.89
N VAL A 129 -2.86 -5.02 5.01
CA VAL A 129 -3.85 -3.97 4.76
C VAL A 129 -4.67 -3.65 6.02
N PRO A 130 -5.23 -4.63 6.75
CA PRO A 130 -5.83 -4.39 8.07
C PRO A 130 -4.91 -3.66 9.05
N LEU A 131 -3.65 -4.09 9.17
CA LEU A 131 -2.68 -3.43 10.06
C LEU A 131 -2.37 -1.99 9.62
N THR A 132 -2.28 -1.75 8.32
CA THR A 132 -2.13 -0.39 7.77
C THR A 132 -3.30 0.48 8.18
N LEU A 133 -4.54 0.02 7.97
CA LEU A 133 -5.75 0.78 8.34
C LEU A 133 -5.79 1.08 9.84
N LEU A 134 -5.52 0.08 10.69
CA LEU A 134 -5.51 0.24 12.14
C LEU A 134 -4.35 1.09 12.67
N SER A 135 -3.39 1.44 11.83
CA SER A 135 -2.32 2.40 12.17
C SER A 135 -2.70 3.87 11.88
N ILE A 136 -3.75 4.10 11.10
CA ILE A 136 -4.22 5.44 10.73
C ILE A 136 -4.81 6.14 11.96
N GLN A 137 -4.39 7.38 12.17
CA GLN A 137 -4.87 8.18 13.28
C GLN A 137 -5.99 9.13 12.83
N PRO A 138 -6.93 9.50 13.71
CA PRO A 138 -7.98 10.49 13.40
C PRO A 138 -7.44 11.87 12.98
N THR A 139 -6.16 12.14 13.29
CA THR A 139 -5.47 13.38 12.91
C THR A 139 -4.80 13.32 11.56
N ASP A 140 -4.76 12.14 10.90
CA ASP A 140 -4.24 12.02 9.54
C ASP A 140 -5.28 12.57 8.56
N GLU A 141 -4.81 13.23 7.51
CA GLU A 141 -5.66 13.92 6.54
C GLU A 141 -5.82 13.13 5.25
N MET A 142 -4.91 12.19 4.99
CA MET A 142 -4.95 11.30 3.83
C MET A 142 -4.33 9.95 4.17
N ALA A 143 -4.79 8.89 3.51
CA ALA A 143 -4.19 7.57 3.63
C ALA A 143 -3.85 6.97 2.27
N ILE A 144 -2.71 6.26 2.18
CA ILE A 144 -2.24 5.60 0.98
C ILE A 144 -2.06 4.12 1.31
N VAL A 145 -2.89 3.26 0.71
CA VAL A 145 -2.96 1.83 1.00
C VAL A 145 -2.50 1.02 -0.20
N GLU A 146 -1.34 0.39 -0.08
CA GLU A 146 -0.83 -0.55 -1.08
C GLU A 146 -1.56 -1.90 -0.95
N MET A 147 -1.99 -2.47 -2.09
CA MET A 147 -2.71 -3.73 -2.19
C MET A 147 -1.98 -4.69 -3.15
N GLY A 148 -1.47 -5.78 -2.59
CA GLY A 148 -0.82 -6.87 -3.33
C GLY A 148 -1.76 -8.05 -3.52
N ALA A 149 -1.58 -8.80 -4.62
CA ALA A 149 -2.31 -10.04 -4.87
C ALA A 149 -1.43 -11.05 -5.59
N ASN A 150 -1.59 -12.32 -5.20
CA ASN A 150 -0.99 -13.50 -5.80
C ASN A 150 -2.05 -14.45 -6.36
N HIS A 151 -3.33 -14.31 -5.97
CA HIS A 151 -4.45 -15.16 -6.38
C HIS A 151 -5.64 -14.32 -6.85
N VAL A 152 -6.54 -14.99 -7.57
CA VAL A 152 -7.79 -14.41 -8.05
C VAL A 152 -8.66 -13.96 -6.87
N GLY A 153 -9.24 -12.76 -6.98
CA GLY A 153 -10.17 -12.22 -5.98
C GLY A 153 -9.53 -11.37 -4.88
N GLU A 154 -8.23 -11.56 -4.57
CA GLU A 154 -7.60 -10.91 -3.41
C GLU A 154 -7.69 -9.38 -3.42
N ILE A 155 -7.60 -8.71 -4.58
CA ILE A 155 -7.76 -7.25 -4.63
C ILE A 155 -9.20 -6.82 -4.28
N ALA A 156 -10.21 -7.58 -4.69
CA ALA A 156 -11.59 -7.29 -4.32
C ALA A 156 -11.80 -7.41 -2.80
N ASP A 157 -11.22 -8.44 -2.18
CA ASP A 157 -11.28 -8.65 -0.73
C ASP A 157 -10.56 -7.50 0.02
N LEU A 158 -9.39 -7.08 -0.47
CA LEU A 158 -8.65 -5.95 0.12
C LEU A 158 -9.40 -4.62 -0.05
N CYS A 159 -10.05 -4.40 -1.19
CA CYS A 159 -10.92 -3.24 -1.40
C CYS A 159 -12.12 -3.24 -0.46
N ALA A 160 -12.74 -4.40 -0.21
CA ALA A 160 -13.84 -4.52 0.74
C ALA A 160 -13.43 -4.18 2.18
N ILE A 161 -12.14 -4.37 2.54
CA ILE A 161 -11.60 -4.01 3.85
C ILE A 161 -11.20 -2.53 3.89
N ALA A 162 -10.45 -2.05 2.88
CA ALA A 162 -9.84 -0.72 2.88
C ALA A 162 -10.77 0.38 2.42
N ASP A 163 -11.80 0.06 1.66
CA ASP A 163 -12.81 0.96 1.14
C ASP A 163 -12.22 2.25 0.55
N PRO A 164 -11.38 2.15 -0.51
CA PRO A 164 -10.66 3.28 -1.07
C PRO A 164 -11.57 4.21 -1.87
N ASP A 165 -11.40 5.53 -1.66
CA ASP A 165 -12.10 6.58 -2.41
C ASP A 165 -11.44 6.84 -3.78
N TYR A 166 -10.14 6.54 -3.88
CA TYR A 166 -9.32 6.73 -5.08
C TYR A 166 -8.59 5.44 -5.44
N GLY A 167 -8.42 5.17 -6.73
CA GLY A 167 -7.75 3.97 -7.21
C GLY A 167 -6.66 4.24 -8.22
N LEU A 168 -5.48 3.64 -8.04
CA LEU A 168 -4.37 3.68 -8.98
C LEU A 168 -3.86 2.27 -9.24
N ILE A 169 -3.76 1.89 -10.52
CA ILE A 169 -3.09 0.65 -10.96
C ILE A 169 -1.83 1.06 -11.71
N THR A 170 -0.67 0.70 -11.18
CA THR A 170 0.62 1.11 -11.78
C THR A 170 0.83 0.53 -13.16
N ASN A 171 0.62 -0.76 -13.31
CA ASN A 171 0.67 -1.52 -14.57
C ASN A 171 0.11 -2.93 -14.39
N ILE A 172 -0.16 -3.63 -15.50
CA ILE A 172 -0.55 -5.03 -15.51
C ILE A 172 0.44 -5.84 -16.36
N GLY A 173 1.38 -6.50 -15.71
CA GLY A 173 2.34 -7.43 -16.30
C GLY A 173 2.07 -8.88 -15.90
N VAL A 174 2.86 -9.79 -16.42
CA VAL A 174 2.79 -11.21 -16.09
C VAL A 174 3.66 -11.50 -14.87
N ALA A 175 3.01 -11.73 -13.73
CA ALA A 175 3.64 -12.17 -12.49
C ALA A 175 2.71 -13.12 -11.73
N HIS A 176 3.25 -14.01 -10.91
CA HIS A 176 2.49 -14.97 -10.08
C HIS A 176 1.48 -15.82 -10.90
N ILE A 177 1.88 -16.19 -12.14
CA ILE A 177 0.99 -16.89 -13.08
C ILE A 177 0.44 -18.21 -12.52
N GLU A 178 1.20 -18.87 -11.65
CA GLU A 178 0.78 -20.11 -10.97
C GLU A 178 -0.45 -19.86 -10.07
N GLY A 179 -0.47 -18.75 -9.34
CA GLY A 179 -1.59 -18.41 -8.46
C GLY A 179 -2.80 -17.82 -9.20
N PHE A 180 -2.57 -17.12 -10.32
CA PHE A 180 -3.66 -16.54 -11.12
C PHE A 180 -4.18 -17.47 -12.22
N GLY A 181 -3.40 -18.43 -12.67
CA GLY A 181 -3.76 -19.37 -13.73
C GLY A 181 -3.70 -18.77 -15.16
N SER A 182 -3.96 -17.48 -15.35
CA SER A 182 -3.94 -16.82 -16.65
C SER A 182 -3.67 -15.32 -16.56
N LYS A 183 -3.23 -14.69 -17.66
CA LYS A 183 -3.06 -13.24 -17.76
C LYS A 183 -4.39 -12.51 -17.61
N GLU A 184 -5.47 -13.07 -18.14
CA GLU A 184 -6.80 -12.48 -18.01
C GLU A 184 -7.23 -12.38 -16.54
N ASN A 185 -6.99 -13.41 -15.76
CA ASN A 185 -7.26 -13.42 -14.33
C ASN A 185 -6.44 -12.36 -13.56
N ILE A 186 -5.19 -12.10 -13.96
CA ILE A 186 -4.37 -11.02 -13.41
C ILE A 186 -5.05 -9.67 -13.70
N ILE A 187 -5.48 -9.45 -14.96
CA ILE A 187 -6.18 -8.23 -15.39
C ILE A 187 -7.45 -8.04 -14.57
N GLN A 188 -8.30 -9.04 -14.51
CA GLN A 188 -9.57 -8.97 -13.79
C GLN A 188 -9.37 -8.75 -12.29
N THR A 189 -8.39 -9.41 -11.68
CA THR A 189 -8.10 -9.23 -10.25
C THR A 189 -7.64 -7.80 -9.96
N LYS A 190 -6.69 -7.25 -10.73
CA LYS A 190 -6.20 -5.89 -10.47
C LYS A 190 -7.24 -4.81 -10.79
N LYS A 191 -8.01 -4.98 -11.87
CA LYS A 191 -9.12 -4.07 -12.21
C LYS A 191 -10.27 -4.10 -11.17
N ALA A 192 -10.27 -5.02 -10.22
CA ALA A 192 -11.21 -4.99 -9.09
C ALA A 192 -11.09 -3.70 -8.26
N LEU A 193 -9.88 -3.11 -8.15
CA LEU A 193 -9.70 -1.81 -7.51
C LEU A 193 -10.49 -0.71 -8.25
N TYR A 194 -10.36 -0.62 -9.57
CA TYR A 194 -11.12 0.36 -10.36
C TYR A 194 -12.62 0.12 -10.25
N ARG A 195 -13.07 -1.13 -10.36
CA ARG A 195 -14.51 -1.45 -10.22
C ARG A 195 -15.07 -1.03 -8.86
N HIS A 196 -14.31 -1.24 -7.78
CA HIS A 196 -14.72 -0.83 -6.44
C HIS A 196 -14.87 0.70 -6.34
N VAL A 197 -13.84 1.45 -6.75
CA VAL A 197 -13.83 2.91 -6.69
C VAL A 197 -14.91 3.52 -7.59
N ILE A 198 -15.09 2.99 -8.82
CA ILE A 198 -16.14 3.43 -9.75
C ILE A 198 -17.53 3.21 -9.15
N ALA A 199 -17.78 2.06 -8.52
CA ALA A 199 -19.08 1.75 -7.92
C ALA A 199 -19.47 2.71 -6.81
N GLN A 200 -18.49 3.39 -6.19
CA GLN A 200 -18.70 4.41 -5.15
C GLN A 200 -18.66 5.85 -5.67
N GLY A 201 -18.50 6.05 -6.99
CA GLY A 201 -18.39 7.37 -7.58
C GLY A 201 -17.04 8.07 -7.35
N GLY A 202 -16.02 7.33 -6.91
CA GLY A 202 -14.67 7.85 -6.63
C GLY A 202 -13.87 8.15 -7.90
N THR A 203 -12.63 8.60 -7.78
CA THR A 203 -11.76 8.92 -8.92
C THR A 203 -10.69 7.84 -9.11
N ILE A 204 -10.44 7.47 -10.35
CA ILE A 204 -9.35 6.55 -10.72
C ILE A 204 -8.26 7.28 -11.49
N PHE A 205 -6.99 6.91 -11.20
CA PHE A 205 -5.82 7.41 -11.92
C PHE A 205 -5.36 6.35 -12.92
N VAL A 206 -5.31 6.70 -14.18
CA VAL A 206 -5.07 5.77 -15.28
C VAL A 206 -3.88 6.22 -16.12
N ASN A 207 -2.88 5.35 -16.26
CA ASN A 207 -1.84 5.56 -17.25
C ASN A 207 -2.45 5.46 -18.65
N GLU A 208 -2.49 6.58 -19.38
CA GLU A 208 -3.14 6.71 -20.68
C GLU A 208 -2.46 5.86 -21.76
N THR A 209 -1.17 5.57 -21.60
CA THR A 209 -0.41 4.74 -22.56
C THR A 209 -0.60 3.24 -22.34
N ASP A 210 -1.12 2.82 -21.17
CA ASP A 210 -1.43 1.41 -20.89
C ASP A 210 -2.81 1.03 -21.48
N ASN A 211 -2.79 0.44 -22.66
CA ASN A 211 -4.00 -0.01 -23.34
C ASN A 211 -4.80 -1.03 -22.51
N VAL A 212 -4.16 -1.85 -21.67
CA VAL A 212 -4.85 -2.82 -20.81
C VAL A 212 -5.70 -2.09 -19.76
N LEU A 213 -5.19 -1.01 -19.20
CA LEU A 213 -5.90 -0.20 -18.20
C LEU A 213 -7.01 0.62 -18.86
N ARG A 214 -6.75 1.22 -20.02
CA ARG A 214 -7.65 2.14 -20.70
C ARG A 214 -8.79 1.46 -21.44
N ASN A 215 -8.54 0.32 -22.09
CA ASN A 215 -9.54 -0.32 -22.96
C ASN A 215 -10.77 -0.76 -22.17
N GLY A 216 -11.94 -0.41 -22.72
CA GLY A 216 -13.26 -0.72 -22.15
C GLY A 216 -13.61 0.12 -20.91
N LEU A 217 -12.82 1.16 -20.60
CA LEU A 217 -13.15 2.09 -19.53
C LEU A 217 -14.14 3.15 -20.06
N SER A 218 -15.32 3.19 -19.45
CA SER A 218 -16.35 4.22 -19.69
C SER A 218 -16.75 4.78 -18.34
N TYR A 219 -16.07 5.85 -17.92
CA TYR A 219 -16.27 6.49 -16.63
C TYR A 219 -15.76 7.94 -16.69
N ASP A 220 -16.45 8.88 -16.06
CA ASP A 220 -16.15 10.30 -16.18
C ASP A 220 -15.10 10.78 -15.16
N ASN A 221 -15.09 10.21 -13.93
CA ASN A 221 -14.15 10.61 -12.90
C ASN A 221 -12.80 9.90 -13.07
N VAL A 222 -12.14 10.14 -14.21
CA VAL A 222 -10.82 9.58 -14.53
C VAL A 222 -9.80 10.70 -14.63
N MET A 223 -8.68 10.53 -13.92
CA MET A 223 -7.48 11.34 -14.07
C MET A 223 -6.47 10.56 -14.91
N TYR A 224 -6.31 10.94 -16.16
CA TYR A 224 -5.30 10.36 -17.05
C TYR A 224 -3.92 10.97 -16.81
N TYR A 225 -2.87 10.17 -16.96
CA TYR A 225 -1.48 10.61 -16.86
C TYR A 225 -0.57 9.82 -17.79
N GLY A 226 0.62 10.34 -18.03
CA GLY A 226 1.71 9.62 -18.69
C GLY A 226 1.73 9.68 -20.21
N GLN A 227 0.85 10.47 -20.88
CA GLN A 227 0.82 10.58 -22.34
C GLN A 227 2.21 10.91 -22.93
N ASP A 228 2.94 11.85 -22.31
CA ASP A 228 4.25 12.32 -22.76
C ASP A 228 5.35 11.96 -21.73
N ALA A 229 5.20 10.83 -21.02
CA ALA A 229 6.08 10.51 -19.90
C ALA A 229 7.55 10.34 -20.33
N GLU A 230 7.81 9.71 -21.46
CA GLU A 230 9.18 9.50 -21.97
C GLU A 230 9.84 10.83 -22.36
N ASP A 231 9.07 11.80 -22.88
CA ASP A 231 9.54 13.15 -23.21
C ASP A 231 9.89 13.98 -21.96
N GLN A 232 9.45 13.54 -20.78
CA GLN A 232 9.81 14.17 -19.52
C GLN A 232 11.17 13.69 -18.99
N ILE A 233 11.80 12.70 -19.59
CA ILE A 233 13.16 12.25 -19.23
C ILE A 233 14.18 13.20 -19.85
N VAL A 234 14.95 13.88 -18.99
CA VAL A 234 16.01 14.80 -19.40
C VAL A 234 17.37 14.06 -19.50
N SER A 235 17.68 13.21 -18.53
CA SER A 235 18.89 12.39 -18.50
C SER A 235 18.73 11.16 -17.59
N MET A 236 19.66 10.19 -17.70
CA MET A 236 19.63 8.91 -16.98
C MET A 236 21.04 8.48 -16.52
N ASN A 237 21.82 9.36 -15.88
CA ASN A 237 23.21 9.00 -15.53
C ASN A 237 23.65 9.51 -14.14
N PRO A 238 23.74 8.64 -13.13
CA PRO A 238 23.10 7.33 -12.99
C PRO A 238 21.61 7.45 -12.64
N TYR A 239 21.19 8.60 -12.14
CA TYR A 239 19.83 8.89 -11.72
C TYR A 239 19.00 9.47 -12.85
N LEU A 240 17.71 9.23 -12.77
CA LEU A 240 16.76 9.92 -13.63
C LEU A 240 16.72 11.41 -13.28
N THR A 241 16.91 12.26 -14.29
CA THR A 241 16.53 13.67 -14.26
C THR A 241 15.26 13.82 -15.08
N ILE A 242 14.22 14.35 -14.47
CA ILE A 242 12.89 14.45 -15.10
C ILE A 242 12.39 15.88 -15.11
N ARG A 243 11.40 16.14 -15.98
CA ARG A 243 10.64 17.39 -16.00
C ARG A 243 9.27 17.20 -15.34
N VAL A 244 8.89 18.12 -14.46
CA VAL A 244 7.57 18.21 -13.82
C VAL A 244 7.03 19.62 -14.05
N GLY A 245 6.10 19.77 -14.99
CA GLY A 245 5.71 21.09 -15.48
C GLY A 245 6.89 21.81 -16.10
N THR A 246 7.25 22.97 -15.57
CA THR A 246 8.43 23.76 -16.00
C THR A 246 9.71 23.42 -15.23
N GLU A 247 9.60 22.65 -14.15
CA GLU A 247 10.72 22.32 -13.27
C GLU A 247 11.51 21.12 -13.81
N THR A 248 12.83 21.22 -13.76
CA THR A 248 13.73 20.08 -13.99
C THR A 248 14.29 19.63 -12.65
N VAL A 249 14.16 18.34 -12.36
CA VAL A 249 14.57 17.76 -11.07
C VAL A 249 15.39 16.51 -11.28
N GLU A 250 16.56 16.47 -10.64
CA GLU A 250 17.35 15.25 -10.48
C GLU A 250 16.75 14.42 -9.33
N THR A 251 16.52 13.15 -9.59
CA THR A 251 15.93 12.22 -8.63
C THR A 251 17.01 11.29 -8.06
N HIS A 252 16.65 10.41 -7.12
CA HIS A 252 17.53 9.37 -6.59
C HIS A 252 17.13 7.96 -7.03
N LEU A 253 16.33 7.84 -8.09
CA LEU A 253 15.95 6.57 -8.70
C LEU A 253 16.66 6.39 -10.05
N THR A 254 17.07 5.17 -10.34
CA THR A 254 17.65 4.76 -11.63
C THR A 254 16.60 4.04 -12.48
N GLY A 255 16.87 3.91 -13.79
CA GLY A 255 16.04 3.17 -14.73
C GLY A 255 14.85 3.97 -15.28
N SER A 256 14.74 4.00 -16.62
CA SER A 256 13.70 4.75 -17.34
C SER A 256 12.27 4.34 -16.96
N TYR A 257 12.06 3.08 -16.58
CA TYR A 257 10.76 2.57 -16.13
C TYR A 257 10.19 3.30 -14.92
N ASN A 258 11.02 3.98 -14.12
CA ASN A 258 10.55 4.76 -12.98
C ASN A 258 9.81 6.05 -13.40
N ILE A 259 9.92 6.49 -14.67
CA ILE A 259 9.19 7.66 -15.12
C ILE A 259 7.68 7.53 -14.90
N TRP A 260 7.13 6.33 -15.10
CA TRP A 260 5.70 6.06 -14.87
C TRP A 260 5.29 6.23 -13.42
N ASN A 261 6.18 5.85 -12.48
CA ASN A 261 5.96 6.02 -11.04
C ASN A 261 5.98 7.51 -10.66
N PHE A 262 6.90 8.29 -11.25
CA PHE A 262 6.97 9.75 -11.06
C PHE A 262 5.75 10.46 -11.64
N MET A 263 5.34 10.12 -12.86
CA MET A 263 4.17 10.74 -13.51
C MET A 263 2.88 10.41 -12.75
N ALA A 264 2.73 9.21 -12.23
CA ALA A 264 1.62 8.85 -11.36
C ALA A 264 1.58 9.71 -10.09
N ALA A 265 2.73 9.88 -9.42
CA ALA A 265 2.83 10.71 -8.22
C ALA A 265 2.56 12.20 -8.52
N ALA A 266 3.07 12.71 -9.64
CA ALA A 266 2.80 14.07 -10.08
C ALA A 266 1.31 14.29 -10.39
N ALA A 267 0.66 13.34 -11.06
CA ALA A 267 -0.76 13.41 -11.36
C ALA A 267 -1.63 13.43 -10.09
N VAL A 268 -1.31 12.58 -9.12
CA VAL A 268 -1.98 12.60 -7.81
C VAL A 268 -1.73 13.92 -7.10
N GLY A 269 -0.50 14.43 -7.07
CA GLY A 269 -0.20 15.73 -6.47
C GLY A 269 -0.99 16.87 -7.08
N ARG A 270 -1.05 16.95 -8.40
CA ARG A 270 -1.84 17.96 -9.13
C ARG A 270 -3.34 17.85 -8.85
N PHE A 271 -3.86 16.62 -8.80
CA PHE A 271 -5.27 16.38 -8.46
C PHE A 271 -5.62 16.97 -7.08
N PHE A 272 -4.73 16.82 -6.11
CA PHE A 272 -4.85 17.43 -4.79
C PHE A 272 -4.29 18.85 -4.70
N GLN A 273 -4.15 19.53 -5.85
CA GLN A 273 -3.80 20.95 -5.99
C GLN A 273 -2.43 21.33 -5.41
N ILE A 274 -1.47 20.41 -5.37
CA ILE A 274 -0.09 20.69 -5.01
C ILE A 274 0.62 21.29 -6.22
N PRO A 275 1.29 22.47 -6.09
CA PRO A 275 1.99 23.12 -7.22
C PRO A 275 3.15 22.28 -7.76
N ASP A 276 3.43 22.37 -9.07
CA ASP A 276 4.46 21.56 -9.73
C ASP A 276 5.87 21.77 -9.14
N ASN A 277 6.23 22.97 -8.72
CA ASN A 277 7.51 23.23 -8.05
C ASN A 277 7.63 22.50 -6.69
N VAL A 278 6.52 22.34 -5.96
CA VAL A 278 6.48 21.59 -4.70
C VAL A 278 6.55 20.09 -4.99
N ILE A 279 5.82 19.62 -6.01
CA ILE A 279 5.87 18.23 -6.49
C ILE A 279 7.30 17.87 -6.91
N ALA A 280 7.91 18.68 -7.79
CA ALA A 280 9.28 18.47 -8.27
C ALA A 280 10.27 18.36 -7.10
N LYS A 281 10.20 19.29 -6.15
CA LYS A 281 11.06 19.28 -4.95
C LYS A 281 10.85 18.01 -4.09
N ALA A 282 9.61 17.59 -3.92
CA ALA A 282 9.31 16.37 -3.15
C ALA A 282 9.86 15.11 -3.83
N LEU A 283 9.69 15.00 -5.15
CA LEU A 283 10.20 13.88 -5.95
C LEU A 283 11.74 13.85 -5.99
N GLY A 284 12.40 15.02 -6.08
CA GLY A 284 13.86 15.13 -6.02
C GLY A 284 14.45 14.79 -4.64
N ASN A 285 13.72 15.04 -3.58
CA ASN A 285 14.16 14.73 -2.21
C ASN A 285 13.90 13.26 -1.80
N TYR A 286 13.13 12.50 -2.57
CA TYR A 286 12.84 11.11 -2.25
C TYR A 286 14.07 10.24 -2.47
N VAL A 287 14.56 9.60 -1.41
CA VAL A 287 15.67 8.63 -1.46
C VAL A 287 15.12 7.24 -1.13
N PRO A 288 15.26 6.26 -2.04
CA PRO A 288 14.80 4.89 -1.78
C PRO A 288 15.63 4.24 -0.67
N SER A 289 14.96 3.49 0.21
CA SER A 289 15.60 2.76 1.32
C SER A 289 15.14 1.30 1.40
N ASN A 290 14.60 0.76 0.29
CA ASN A 290 13.87 -0.50 0.25
C ASN A 290 14.40 -1.47 -0.82
N HIS A 291 15.64 -1.28 -1.27
CA HIS A 291 16.32 -2.09 -2.30
C HIS A 291 15.55 -2.14 -3.64
N ARG A 292 14.95 -1.00 -4.03
CA ARG A 292 14.25 -0.82 -5.30
C ARG A 292 14.87 0.36 -6.04
N SER A 293 15.63 0.07 -7.08
CA SER A 293 16.42 1.08 -7.82
C SER A 293 17.27 1.96 -6.89
N GLN A 294 17.67 1.42 -5.74
CA GLN A 294 18.47 2.11 -4.72
C GLN A 294 19.94 2.11 -5.13
N VAL A 295 20.62 3.24 -4.96
CA VAL A 295 22.06 3.36 -5.20
C VAL A 295 22.76 3.62 -3.88
N ASP A 296 23.67 2.74 -3.52
CA ASP A 296 24.50 2.83 -2.31
C ASP A 296 25.96 3.00 -2.70
N CYS A 297 26.67 3.91 -2.02
CA CYS A 297 28.12 4.09 -2.16
C CYS A 297 28.81 3.47 -0.94
N ILE A 298 29.60 2.40 -1.18
CA ILE A 298 30.39 1.73 -0.13
C ILE A 298 31.88 1.83 -0.48
N GLY A 299 32.59 2.74 0.16
CA GLY A 299 33.96 3.10 -0.21
C GLY A 299 34.00 3.70 -1.62
N SER A 300 34.76 3.09 -2.53
CA SER A 300 34.84 3.47 -3.95
C SER A 300 33.85 2.75 -4.86
N ASN A 301 33.04 1.86 -4.31
CA ASN A 301 32.08 1.06 -5.10
C ASN A 301 30.71 1.71 -5.11
N VAL A 302 30.07 1.71 -6.28
CA VAL A 302 28.67 2.08 -6.46
C VAL A 302 27.87 0.78 -6.63
N ILE A 303 26.90 0.56 -5.75
CA ILE A 303 26.04 -0.63 -5.75
C ILE A 303 24.63 -0.19 -6.12
N ILE A 304 24.07 -0.75 -7.18
CA ILE A 304 22.66 -0.57 -7.54
C ILE A 304 21.91 -1.77 -6.99
N SER A 305 21.04 -1.50 -6.01
CA SER A 305 20.23 -2.51 -5.33
C SER A 305 18.81 -2.51 -5.88
N ASP A 306 18.46 -3.53 -6.66
CA ASP A 306 17.09 -3.75 -7.16
C ASP A 306 16.74 -5.26 -7.09
N TYR A 307 16.79 -5.81 -5.88
CA TYR A 307 16.67 -7.25 -5.64
C TYR A 307 15.52 -7.66 -4.72
N TYR A 308 14.58 -6.73 -4.45
CA TYR A 308 13.45 -7.04 -3.56
C TYR A 308 12.58 -8.17 -4.13
N ASN A 309 12.30 -8.15 -5.44
CA ASN A 309 11.54 -9.18 -6.14
C ASN A 309 11.93 -9.19 -7.62
N ALA A 310 11.77 -10.34 -8.28
CA ALA A 310 12.04 -10.50 -9.69
C ALA A 310 10.88 -11.20 -10.40
N ASN A 311 10.53 -10.71 -11.58
CA ASN A 311 9.61 -11.34 -12.51
C ASN A 311 10.04 -11.02 -13.94
N LEU A 312 9.51 -11.74 -14.94
CA LEU A 312 9.92 -11.57 -16.33
C LEU A 312 9.87 -10.10 -16.77
N THR A 313 8.78 -9.40 -16.46
CA THR A 313 8.60 -7.99 -16.85
C THR A 313 9.61 -7.05 -16.19
N SER A 314 9.94 -7.26 -14.91
CA SER A 314 10.89 -6.40 -14.21
C SER A 314 12.35 -6.70 -14.55
N MET A 315 12.65 -7.90 -15.05
CA MET A 315 14.02 -8.29 -15.41
C MET A 315 14.39 -7.92 -16.86
N THR A 316 13.40 -7.55 -17.67
CA THR A 316 13.57 -7.12 -19.06
C THR A 316 13.46 -5.61 -19.26
N ALA A 317 13.20 -4.85 -18.21
CA ALA A 317 13.01 -3.40 -18.24
C ALA A 317 14.37 -2.63 -18.07
#